data_fdeb4da62baffde896e50e0c16a6236a
#
_entry.id   fdeb4da62baffde896e50e0c16a6236a
#
_cell.length_a   1.000
_cell.length_b   1.000
_cell.length_c   1.000
_cell.angle_alpha   90.00
_cell.angle_beta   90.00
_cell.angle_gamma   90.00
#
_symmetry.space_group_name_H-M   'P 1'
#
loop_
_entity.id
_entity.type
_entity.pdbx_description
1 polymer ?
#
loop_
_entity_poly.entity_id
_entity_poly.type
_entity_poly.pdbx_seq_one_letter_code
_entity_poly.pdbx_strand_id
1 'polypeptide(L)'
;TVVYCTKKTKPEHKEHLIKSSGLHKHIEVIEIINNGESLTKSYNRALKQSENNIVVFCHDDITIETKQWGPKLLKQFERNPEYAIIGVAGTKNMPVSGQWWEDRKKMYGRVAHTHEGKTWLSSYSDDLGQNLEEVVTVDGVFFAVDITKLEVGFNEKVEGFHFYEITFCFENYL
;
A
#
# COMPACT_ATOMS: atom_id res chain seq x y z
N THR A 1 -5.54 -7.69 -7.51
CA THR A 1 -4.93 -8.58 -6.50
C THR A 1 -4.65 -7.82 -5.23
N VAL A 2 -4.88 -8.41 -4.05
CA VAL A 2 -4.46 -7.86 -2.75
C VAL A 2 -3.46 -8.81 -2.12
N VAL A 3 -2.37 -8.27 -1.61
CA VAL A 3 -1.25 -9.02 -1.01
C VAL A 3 -1.01 -8.51 0.40
N TYR A 4 -0.93 -9.40 1.36
CA TYR A 4 -0.46 -9.08 2.70
C TYR A 4 0.40 -10.22 3.27
N CYS A 5 1.34 -9.83 4.14
CA CYS A 5 2.20 -10.77 4.85
C CYS A 5 1.77 -10.87 6.31
N THR A 6 1.66 -12.08 6.85
CA THR A 6 1.20 -12.32 8.22
C THR A 6 1.98 -13.44 8.89
N LYS A 7 2.00 -13.48 10.22
CA LYS A 7 2.65 -14.56 10.99
C LYS A 7 1.81 -15.84 11.03
N LYS A 8 0.51 -15.72 10.88
CA LYS A 8 -0.46 -16.83 10.86
C LYS A 8 -1.66 -16.46 10.02
N THR A 9 -2.32 -17.44 9.43
CA THR A 9 -3.53 -17.25 8.64
C THR A 9 -4.57 -16.42 9.37
N LYS A 10 -5.12 -15.42 8.67
CA LYS A 10 -6.15 -14.48 9.14
C LYS A 10 -7.40 -14.52 8.24
N PRO A 11 -8.25 -15.56 8.34
CA PRO A 11 -9.43 -15.70 7.49
C PRO A 11 -10.38 -14.50 7.55
N GLU A 12 -10.57 -13.93 8.74
CA GLU A 12 -11.42 -12.75 8.95
C GLU A 12 -10.91 -11.52 8.23
N HIS A 13 -9.58 -11.31 8.23
CA HIS A 13 -8.95 -10.22 7.49
C HIS A 13 -9.14 -10.39 5.98
N LYS A 14 -8.89 -11.59 5.47
CA LYS A 14 -9.13 -11.93 4.07
C LYS A 14 -10.59 -11.68 3.67
N GLU A 15 -11.53 -12.14 4.48
CA GLU A 15 -12.96 -11.94 4.25
C GLU A 15 -13.34 -10.44 4.26
N HIS A 16 -12.76 -9.66 5.20
CA HIS A 16 -12.95 -8.22 5.26
C HIS A 16 -12.46 -7.53 3.98
N LEU A 17 -11.26 -7.86 3.51
CA LEU A 17 -10.70 -7.31 2.26
C LEU A 17 -11.62 -7.60 1.06
N ILE A 18 -12.10 -8.82 0.93
CA ILE A 18 -13.01 -9.22 -0.15
C ILE A 18 -14.33 -8.45 -0.07
N LYS A 19 -14.97 -8.43 1.10
CA LYS A 19 -16.29 -7.80 1.29
C LYS A 19 -16.23 -6.28 1.11
N SER A 20 -15.23 -5.62 1.70
CA SER A 20 -15.10 -4.16 1.66
C SER A 20 -14.71 -3.65 0.28
N SER A 21 -14.04 -4.47 -0.53
CA SER A 21 -13.56 -4.08 -1.86
C SER A 21 -14.67 -3.68 -2.83
N GLY A 22 -15.83 -4.32 -2.76
CA GLY A 22 -16.90 -4.18 -3.76
C GLY A 22 -16.65 -4.90 -5.09
N LEU A 23 -15.57 -5.69 -5.19
CA LEU A 23 -15.18 -6.44 -6.39
C LEU A 23 -15.65 -7.88 -6.38
N HIS A 24 -16.11 -8.38 -5.23
CA HIS A 24 -16.67 -9.74 -5.04
C HIS A 24 -15.78 -10.86 -5.62
N LYS A 25 -16.20 -11.46 -6.75
CA LYS A 25 -15.50 -12.57 -7.40
C LYS A 25 -14.28 -12.12 -8.23
N HIS A 26 -14.09 -10.83 -8.43
CA HIS A 26 -13.04 -10.26 -9.26
C HIS A 26 -11.82 -9.78 -8.44
N ILE A 27 -11.76 -10.16 -7.18
CA ILE A 27 -10.63 -9.87 -6.31
C ILE A 27 -9.90 -11.16 -5.97
N GLU A 28 -8.61 -11.17 -6.26
CA GLU A 28 -7.67 -12.18 -5.79
C GLU A 28 -7.04 -11.71 -4.48
N VAL A 29 -6.85 -12.60 -3.51
CA VAL A 29 -6.15 -12.29 -2.26
C VAL A 29 -5.05 -13.30 -2.00
N ILE A 30 -3.82 -12.83 -2.04
CA ILE A 30 -2.59 -13.59 -1.75
C ILE A 30 -2.17 -13.32 -0.30
N GLU A 31 -2.42 -14.29 0.56
CA GLU A 31 -1.95 -14.29 1.93
C GLU A 31 -0.57 -14.95 2.00
N ILE A 32 0.45 -14.22 2.43
CA ILE A 32 1.80 -14.74 2.60
C ILE A 32 2.02 -15.05 4.07
N ILE A 33 2.15 -16.33 4.40
CA ILE A 33 2.55 -16.74 5.75
C ILE A 33 4.06 -16.57 5.87
N ASN A 34 4.50 -15.75 6.83
CA ASN A 34 5.92 -15.49 7.06
C ASN A 34 6.63 -16.79 7.48
N ASN A 35 7.56 -17.21 6.64
CA ASN A 35 8.39 -18.40 6.80
C ASN A 35 9.86 -18.08 7.05
N GLY A 36 10.18 -16.83 7.44
CA GLY A 36 11.56 -16.36 7.64
C GLY A 36 12.18 -15.73 6.39
N GLU A 37 11.47 -15.68 5.27
CA GLU A 37 11.89 -14.94 4.07
C GLU A 37 11.69 -13.43 4.26
N SER A 38 12.53 -12.59 3.60
CA SER A 38 12.32 -11.14 3.62
C SER A 38 11.00 -10.76 2.96
N LEU A 39 10.42 -9.65 3.43
CA LEU A 39 9.16 -9.12 2.87
C LEU A 39 9.30 -8.79 1.38
N THR A 40 10.43 -8.22 0.98
CA THR A 40 10.75 -7.87 -0.41
C THR A 40 10.74 -9.06 -1.35
N LYS A 41 11.35 -10.19 -0.95
CA LYS A 41 11.32 -11.44 -1.73
C LYS A 41 9.90 -12.00 -1.84
N SER A 42 9.18 -12.01 -0.72
CA SER A 42 7.80 -12.46 -0.67
C SER A 42 6.88 -11.62 -1.56
N TYR A 43 7.04 -10.31 -1.56
CA TYR A 43 6.27 -9.39 -2.40
C TYR A 43 6.63 -9.51 -3.89
N ASN A 44 7.91 -9.69 -4.23
CA ASN A 44 8.31 -9.98 -5.62
C ASN A 44 7.70 -11.29 -6.15
N ARG A 45 7.61 -12.30 -5.29
CA ARG A 45 6.92 -13.55 -5.65
C ARG A 45 5.43 -13.31 -5.89
N ALA A 46 4.79 -12.51 -5.04
CA ALA A 46 3.38 -12.17 -5.19
C ALA A 46 3.12 -11.35 -6.47
N LEU A 47 3.99 -10.40 -6.82
CA LEU A 47 3.91 -9.67 -8.10
C LEU A 47 3.90 -10.63 -9.31
N LYS A 48 4.75 -11.66 -9.28
CA LYS A 48 4.85 -12.66 -10.36
C LYS A 48 3.66 -13.64 -10.39
N GLN A 49 3.01 -13.86 -9.25
CA GLN A 49 1.86 -14.76 -9.10
C GLN A 49 0.52 -14.07 -9.37
N SER A 50 0.48 -12.75 -9.30
CA SER A 50 -0.75 -11.99 -9.49
C SER A 50 -1.37 -12.25 -10.86
N GLU A 51 -2.67 -12.53 -10.87
CA GLU A 51 -3.46 -12.68 -12.08
C GLU A 51 -3.97 -11.33 -12.63
N ASN A 52 -3.74 -10.24 -11.91
CA ASN A 52 -4.24 -8.91 -12.22
C ASN A 52 -3.11 -7.89 -12.34
N ASN A 53 -3.32 -6.88 -13.19
CA ASN A 53 -2.35 -5.80 -13.39
C ASN A 53 -2.28 -4.83 -12.19
N ILE A 54 -3.39 -4.64 -11.47
CA ILE A 54 -3.40 -3.82 -10.26
C ILE A 54 -3.21 -4.70 -9.03
N VAL A 55 -2.11 -4.47 -8.33
CA VAL A 55 -1.74 -5.18 -7.11
C VAL A 55 -1.70 -4.23 -5.93
N VAL A 56 -2.42 -4.56 -4.87
CA VAL A 56 -2.46 -3.81 -3.61
C VAL A 56 -1.60 -4.54 -2.59
N PHE A 57 -0.69 -3.82 -1.97
CA PHE A 57 0.04 -4.29 -0.79
C PHE A 57 -0.51 -3.60 0.45
N CYS A 58 -0.75 -4.34 1.51
CA CYS A 58 -1.25 -3.78 2.75
C CYS A 58 -0.75 -4.56 3.98
N HIS A 59 -0.84 -3.92 5.15
CA HIS A 59 -0.61 -4.59 6.41
C HIS A 59 -1.71 -5.61 6.72
N ASP A 60 -1.41 -6.59 7.56
CA ASP A 60 -2.34 -7.66 7.97
C ASP A 60 -3.21 -7.30 9.19
N ASP A 61 -3.11 -6.07 9.67
CA ASP A 61 -3.83 -5.53 10.84
C ASP A 61 -4.67 -4.29 10.54
N ILE A 62 -4.94 -4.05 9.26
CA ILE A 62 -5.75 -2.90 8.82
C ILE A 62 -7.22 -3.27 8.65
N THR A 63 -8.07 -2.25 8.82
CA THR A 63 -9.47 -2.26 8.40
C THR A 63 -9.69 -1.15 7.37
N ILE A 64 -10.23 -1.50 6.20
CA ILE A 64 -10.50 -0.52 5.17
C ILE A 64 -11.91 0.02 5.36
N GLU A 65 -12.02 1.25 5.87
CA GLU A 65 -13.29 1.92 6.18
C GLU A 65 -14.04 2.38 4.92
N THR A 66 -13.32 2.62 3.83
CA THR A 66 -13.92 3.07 2.57
C THR A 66 -14.69 1.94 1.90
N LYS A 67 -16.02 2.02 1.90
CA LYS A 67 -16.85 1.05 1.19
C LYS A 67 -16.59 1.09 -0.32
N GLN A 68 -16.58 -0.09 -0.94
CA GLN A 68 -16.34 -0.26 -2.38
C GLN A 68 -15.03 0.44 -2.81
N TRP A 69 -13.99 0.26 -2.03
CA TRP A 69 -12.68 0.87 -2.29
C TRP A 69 -12.05 0.40 -3.61
N GLY A 70 -12.29 -0.84 -4.03
CA GLY A 70 -11.72 -1.43 -5.24
C GLY A 70 -12.09 -0.65 -6.51
N PRO A 71 -13.37 -0.48 -6.87
CA PRO A 71 -13.75 0.36 -8.03
C PRO A 71 -13.26 1.80 -7.92
N LYS A 72 -13.18 2.36 -6.72
CA LYS A 72 -12.66 3.72 -6.52
C LYS A 72 -11.16 3.80 -6.83
N LEU A 73 -10.40 2.81 -6.37
CA LEU A 73 -8.97 2.70 -6.65
C LEU A 73 -8.71 2.50 -8.16
N LEU A 74 -9.40 1.56 -8.79
CA LEU A 74 -9.27 1.32 -10.23
C LEU A 74 -9.54 2.58 -11.04
N LYS A 75 -10.58 3.35 -10.67
CA LYS A 75 -10.88 4.62 -11.30
C LYS A 75 -9.77 5.66 -11.15
N GLN A 76 -8.96 5.63 -10.09
CA GLN A 76 -7.81 6.53 -9.96
C GLN A 76 -6.73 6.18 -10.98
N PHE A 77 -6.41 4.91 -11.18
CA PHE A 77 -5.48 4.49 -12.23
C PHE A 77 -5.99 4.80 -13.65
N GLU A 78 -7.29 4.64 -13.89
CA GLU A 78 -7.90 5.01 -15.18
C GLU A 78 -7.81 6.51 -15.48
N ARG A 79 -8.00 7.35 -14.45
CA ARG A 79 -7.98 8.82 -14.60
C ARG A 79 -6.57 9.40 -14.68
N ASN A 80 -5.61 8.69 -14.10
CA ASN A 80 -4.22 9.12 -13.99
C ASN A 80 -3.32 8.01 -14.55
N PRO A 81 -3.34 7.80 -15.87
CA PRO A 81 -2.64 6.69 -16.50
C PRO A 81 -1.10 6.79 -16.40
N GLU A 82 -0.58 7.94 -16.00
CA GLU A 82 0.84 8.18 -15.75
C GLU A 82 1.34 7.59 -14.42
N TYR A 83 0.44 7.34 -13.45
CA TYR A 83 0.85 6.84 -12.15
C TYR A 83 1.02 5.32 -12.15
N ALA A 84 2.17 4.89 -11.67
CA ALA A 84 2.48 3.48 -11.43
C ALA A 84 2.09 3.04 -10.00
N ILE A 85 2.16 3.96 -9.03
CA ILE A 85 1.97 3.67 -7.60
C ILE A 85 1.00 4.69 -7.00
N ILE A 86 0.00 4.22 -6.24
CA ILE A 86 -0.97 5.05 -5.51
C ILE A 86 -1.07 4.55 -4.08
N GLY A 87 -0.84 5.42 -3.08
CA GLY A 87 -0.96 5.10 -1.65
C GLY A 87 -2.01 5.95 -0.94
N VAL A 88 -2.30 5.61 0.32
CA VAL A 88 -3.23 6.36 1.18
C VAL A 88 -2.54 7.41 2.05
N ALA A 89 -1.22 7.32 2.18
CA ALA A 89 -0.36 8.27 2.85
C ALA A 89 1.03 8.28 2.22
N GLY A 90 1.76 9.37 2.37
CA GLY A 90 3.11 9.52 1.83
C GLY A 90 3.68 10.91 2.04
N THR A 91 4.85 11.21 1.47
CA THR A 91 5.52 12.51 1.61
C THR A 91 6.11 13.00 0.29
N LYS A 92 6.11 14.32 0.11
CA LYS A 92 6.79 15.01 -1.00
C LYS A 92 8.29 15.20 -0.78
N ASN A 93 8.78 14.97 0.43
CA ASN A 93 10.18 15.15 0.76
C ASN A 93 10.63 14.05 1.70
N MET A 94 11.72 13.38 1.35
CA MET A 94 12.29 12.35 2.21
C MET A 94 13.35 12.96 3.12
N PRO A 95 13.14 12.97 4.45
CA PRO A 95 14.15 13.42 5.40
C PRO A 95 15.39 12.52 5.38
N VAL A 96 16.53 13.09 5.77
CA VAL A 96 17.82 12.36 5.82
C VAL A 96 17.77 11.15 6.77
N SER A 97 16.91 11.20 7.80
CA SER A 97 16.65 10.08 8.71
C SER A 97 16.03 8.86 8.06
N GLY A 98 15.42 9.01 6.88
CA GLY A 98 14.61 7.98 6.25
C GLY A 98 13.20 7.82 6.83
N GLN A 99 12.82 8.64 7.80
CA GLN A 99 11.49 8.61 8.42
C GLN A 99 10.57 9.58 7.71
N TRP A 100 9.82 9.12 6.72
CA TRP A 100 8.97 9.95 5.87
C TRP A 100 7.93 10.79 6.65
N TRP A 101 7.61 10.41 7.88
CA TRP A 101 6.64 11.08 8.76
C TRP A 101 7.20 12.22 9.64
N GLU A 102 8.49 12.57 9.53
CA GLU A 102 9.11 13.66 10.32
C GLU A 102 8.66 15.05 9.88
N ASP A 103 8.54 15.29 8.58
CA ASP A 103 8.15 16.61 8.06
C ASP A 103 6.65 16.66 7.75
N ARG A 104 5.86 16.97 8.78
CA ARG A 104 4.39 17.04 8.66
C ARG A 104 3.89 17.96 7.55
N LYS A 105 4.63 19.01 7.19
CA LYS A 105 4.23 19.95 6.14
C LYS A 105 4.35 19.37 4.74
N LYS A 106 5.04 18.27 4.61
CA LYS A 106 5.26 17.55 3.33
C LYS A 106 4.52 16.23 3.25
N MET A 107 3.84 15.86 4.33
CA MET A 107 3.04 14.63 4.38
C MET A 107 1.66 14.85 3.78
N TYR A 108 1.16 13.82 3.12
CA TYR A 108 -0.17 13.77 2.53
C TYR A 108 -0.87 12.48 2.91
N GLY A 109 -2.19 12.54 2.91
CA GLY A 109 -3.02 11.37 3.17
C GLY A 109 -3.69 11.36 4.54
N ARG A 110 -4.37 10.25 4.81
CA ARG A 110 -5.17 10.10 6.02
C ARG A 110 -5.19 8.64 6.48
N VAL A 111 -4.82 8.41 7.72
CA VAL A 111 -4.83 7.08 8.36
C VAL A 111 -5.45 7.18 9.74
N ALA A 112 -6.43 6.32 10.03
CA ALA A 112 -6.94 6.14 11.38
C ALA A 112 -6.08 5.08 12.10
N HIS A 113 -5.72 5.37 13.34
CA HIS A 113 -4.96 4.46 14.19
C HIS A 113 -5.82 4.01 15.36
N THR A 114 -5.70 2.74 15.74
CA THR A 114 -6.35 2.20 16.94
C THR A 114 -5.29 1.52 17.79
N HIS A 115 -5.16 1.95 19.04
CA HIS A 115 -4.26 1.34 20.01
C HIS A 115 -4.92 1.35 21.40
N GLU A 116 -4.92 0.22 22.09
CA GLU A 116 -5.53 0.05 23.42
C GLU A 116 -6.98 0.59 23.51
N GLY A 117 -7.78 0.32 22.46
CA GLY A 117 -9.19 0.75 22.40
C GLY A 117 -9.41 2.25 22.13
N LYS A 118 -8.34 3.03 21.94
CA LYS A 118 -8.42 4.43 21.53
C LYS A 118 -8.18 4.54 20.03
N THR A 119 -9.07 5.26 19.35
CA THR A 119 -8.94 5.54 17.92
C THR A 119 -8.71 7.02 17.71
N TRP A 120 -7.76 7.37 16.84
CA TRP A 120 -7.52 8.74 16.40
C TRP A 120 -7.23 8.79 14.91
N LEU A 121 -7.52 9.93 14.29
CA LEU A 121 -7.28 10.16 12.88
C LEU A 121 -6.01 11.02 12.70
N SER A 122 -5.03 10.50 11.99
CA SER A 122 -3.92 11.28 11.47
C SER A 122 -4.30 11.81 10.09
N SER A 123 -4.55 13.12 10.01
CA SER A 123 -4.71 13.85 8.75
C SER A 123 -3.42 14.61 8.51
N TYR A 124 -2.72 14.27 7.44
CA TYR A 124 -1.39 14.83 7.15
C TYR A 124 -1.47 16.06 6.26
N SER A 125 -2.60 16.27 5.58
CA SER A 125 -2.87 17.46 4.78
C SER A 125 -4.23 18.06 5.15
N ASP A 126 -4.32 19.38 5.05
CA ASP A 126 -5.59 20.10 5.25
C ASP A 126 -6.53 19.91 4.05
N ASP A 127 -5.98 19.74 2.87
CA ASP A 127 -6.74 19.39 1.68
C ASP A 127 -7.11 17.92 1.72
N LEU A 128 -8.33 17.67 2.17
CA LEU A 128 -8.98 16.38 2.11
C LEU A 128 -9.56 16.12 0.72
N GLY A 129 -8.97 16.78 -0.27
CA GLY A 129 -9.41 16.81 -1.64
C GLY A 129 -9.58 15.44 -2.24
N GLN A 130 -10.32 15.42 -3.29
CA GLN A 130 -10.56 14.24 -4.14
C GLN A 130 -9.38 14.03 -5.11
N ASN A 131 -8.34 14.86 -5.01
CA ASN A 131 -7.20 14.85 -5.89
C ASN A 131 -6.08 14.01 -5.32
N LEU A 132 -5.35 13.33 -6.19
CA LEU A 132 -4.09 12.71 -5.84
C LEU A 132 -3.01 13.79 -5.75
N GLU A 133 -2.10 13.61 -4.81
CA GLU A 133 -0.91 14.44 -4.66
C GLU A 133 0.32 13.62 -5.03
N GLU A 134 1.17 14.17 -5.86
CA GLU A 134 2.43 13.55 -6.21
C GLU A 134 3.37 13.55 -5.00
N VAL A 135 3.91 12.38 -4.68
CA VAL A 135 4.77 12.14 -3.52
C VAL A 135 5.99 11.32 -3.94
N VAL A 136 7.10 11.44 -3.23
CA VAL A 136 8.32 10.67 -3.51
C VAL A 136 8.27 9.27 -2.91
N THR A 137 7.42 9.06 -1.91
CA THR A 137 7.17 7.73 -1.33
C THR A 137 5.78 7.67 -0.71
N VAL A 138 5.22 6.47 -0.70
CA VAL A 138 3.98 6.14 0.00
C VAL A 138 4.27 5.31 1.25
N ASP A 139 3.29 5.25 2.17
CA ASP A 139 3.35 4.39 3.36
C ASP A 139 2.97 2.95 3.03
N GLY A 140 3.69 2.00 3.63
CA GLY A 140 3.45 0.57 3.46
C GLY A 140 2.13 0.05 4.03
N VAL A 141 1.39 0.87 4.81
CA VAL A 141 0.11 0.47 5.40
C VAL A 141 -0.90 0.04 4.34
N PHE A 142 -0.95 0.77 3.22
CA PHE A 142 -1.75 0.43 2.04
C PHE A 142 -1.27 1.23 0.83
N PHE A 143 -0.82 0.53 -0.20
CA PHE A 143 -0.55 1.12 -1.51
C PHE A 143 -0.85 0.12 -2.63
N ALA A 144 -1.16 0.65 -3.80
CA ALA A 144 -1.47 -0.11 -5.00
C ALA A 144 -0.49 0.22 -6.12
N VAL A 145 -0.21 -0.76 -6.95
CA VAL A 145 0.69 -0.62 -8.10
C VAL A 145 0.04 -1.13 -9.37
N ASP A 146 0.31 -0.49 -10.48
CA ASP A 146 0.08 -1.03 -11.82
C ASP A 146 1.36 -1.72 -12.28
N ILE A 147 1.38 -3.05 -12.22
CA ILE A 147 2.58 -3.84 -12.52
C ILE A 147 3.07 -3.67 -13.95
N THR A 148 2.22 -3.21 -14.86
CA THR A 148 2.60 -2.97 -16.27
C THR A 148 3.45 -1.72 -16.46
N LYS A 149 3.55 -0.88 -15.42
CA LYS A 149 4.29 0.40 -15.42
C LYS A 149 5.50 0.40 -14.51
N LEU A 150 5.74 -0.70 -13.79
CA LEU A 150 6.90 -0.80 -12.91
C LEU A 150 8.16 -1.03 -13.72
N GLU A 151 9.20 -0.26 -13.43
CA GLU A 151 10.55 -0.45 -13.98
C GLU A 151 11.27 -1.61 -13.27
N VAL A 152 11.08 -1.71 -11.96
CA VAL A 152 11.72 -2.74 -11.12
C VAL A 152 10.76 -3.29 -10.05
N GLY A 153 11.05 -4.49 -9.57
CA GLY A 153 10.40 -5.06 -8.37
C GLY A 153 10.99 -4.50 -7.07
N PHE A 154 10.59 -5.09 -5.95
CA PHE A 154 11.15 -4.74 -4.64
C PHE A 154 12.63 -5.11 -4.55
N ASN A 155 13.45 -4.24 -3.96
CA ASN A 155 14.87 -4.48 -3.78
C ASN A 155 15.13 -5.55 -2.71
N GLU A 156 15.50 -6.75 -3.14
CA GLU A 156 15.69 -7.91 -2.25
C GLU A 156 16.89 -7.81 -1.30
N LYS A 157 17.72 -6.75 -1.45
CA LYS A 157 18.79 -6.42 -0.51
C LYS A 157 18.27 -5.70 0.74
N VAL A 158 17.03 -5.18 0.68
CA VAL A 158 16.35 -4.57 1.82
C VAL A 158 15.74 -5.71 2.65
N GLU A 159 16.31 -5.94 3.83
CA GLU A 159 15.87 -6.97 4.77
C GLU A 159 14.89 -6.40 5.80
N GLY A 160 14.07 -7.28 6.39
CA GLY A 160 13.12 -6.92 7.44
C GLY A 160 11.81 -6.34 6.92
N PHE A 161 11.20 -5.46 7.73
CA PHE A 161 9.84 -4.93 7.51
C PHE A 161 9.81 -3.41 7.32
N HIS A 162 10.97 -2.77 7.15
CA HIS A 162 11.08 -1.33 7.00
C HIS A 162 11.79 -0.97 5.71
N PHE A 163 11.50 0.22 5.20
CA PHE A 163 12.12 0.81 4.00
C PHE A 163 11.87 0.08 2.68
N TYR A 164 11.11 -1.02 2.65
CA TYR A 164 10.81 -1.75 1.42
C TYR A 164 9.96 -0.91 0.46
N GLU A 165 8.97 -0.20 0.98
CA GLU A 165 8.10 0.70 0.21
C GLU A 165 8.85 1.95 -0.26
N ILE A 166 9.74 2.48 0.58
CA ILE A 166 10.53 3.67 0.26
C ILE A 166 11.48 3.40 -0.91
N THR A 167 12.27 2.33 -0.79
CA THR A 167 13.19 1.94 -1.87
C THR A 167 12.45 1.58 -3.15
N PHE A 168 11.32 0.89 -3.04
CA PHE A 168 10.47 0.56 -4.17
C PHE A 168 9.92 1.80 -4.88
N CYS A 169 9.45 2.81 -4.13
CA CYS A 169 9.00 4.07 -4.71
C CYS A 169 10.14 4.80 -5.41
N PHE A 170 11.30 4.96 -4.77
CA PHE A 170 12.43 5.66 -5.37
C PHE A 170 12.95 4.98 -6.65
N GLU A 171 13.05 3.65 -6.65
CA GLU A 171 13.55 2.90 -7.81
C GLU A 171 12.55 2.89 -8.98
N ASN A 172 11.28 3.23 -8.75
CA ASN A 172 10.24 3.36 -9.79
C ASN A 172 9.85 4.82 -10.07
N TYR A 173 10.42 5.80 -9.36
CA TYR A 173 10.15 7.22 -9.58
C TYR A 173 11.12 7.85 -10.60
N LEU A 174 12.34 7.32 -10.69
CA LEU A 174 13.42 7.81 -11.55
C LEU A 174 13.36 7.23 -12.96
#